data_44ffaa6bf5cc12eb16572e81166c0595
#
_entry.id   44ffaa6bf5cc12eb16572e81166c0595
#
_cell.length_a   1.000
_cell.length_b   1.000
_cell.length_c   1.000
_cell.angle_alpha   90.00
_cell.angle_beta   90.00
_cell.angle_gamma   90.00
#
_symmetry.space_group_name_H-M   'P 1'
#
loop_
_entity.id
_entity.type
_entity.pdbx_description
1 polymer ?
#
loop_
_entity_poly.entity_id
_entity_poly.type
_entity_poly.pdbx_seq_one_letter_code
_entity_poly.pdbx_strand_id
1 'polypeptide(L)'
;MTITAVSAIRKPVLAWPLAEPDWLIAAGAAMAMLVLVLFGPGFLDDGDTTWHLAAGQWMIQHVAVPHTDPFSFTFAGAPWQAHEWLSEVLMAAAFHLGGWTGVLVLFGLVLAGSAFLLTSRIGKSLTGISLLLAVVLALACAQPSLIARPHVLVLPLLIGWTAVLLNARASGRAPPFWAAGLMLLWANMHGSYVFGLLLLGVLGLEALIDAEPDQRLGVVRDWGAFAAATVLAAVVTPQGMAGLLFPFKLMSMTGLGNIAEWRASDFSKLGMFELSLLAVLFVCLSRGVKVPLLRLLLLLLLLHMSLQHARHVFVAAMVAALLLAPCVAQASGAVRVGARVNARPLTWLVAAVAALTLVGGRAAVATPRGDAPNTPQAALAHVPAWLRAKPVLNDYDFGGYLIFEGVRPFIDGRTDMYGDAFMARYAKIVSPDQAALDAAIRQYQIAWTILPPDSPVVAELDREPGWRRLYADKYAVVHVRQQDAPAIH
;
A
#
# COMPACT_ATOMS: atom_id res chain seq x y z
N MET A 1 58.34 9.28 40.42
CA MET A 1 56.86 9.07 40.51
C MET A 1 56.27 9.23 39.14
N THR A 2 56.11 8.10 38.42
CA THR A 2 55.72 8.07 37.03
C THR A 2 54.21 7.89 36.96
N ILE A 3 53.47 8.92 36.46
CA ILE A 3 52.05 8.88 36.30
C ILE A 3 51.78 8.16 34.98
N THR A 4 51.27 6.94 35.07
CA THR A 4 50.81 6.14 33.93
C THR A 4 49.52 6.74 33.42
N ALA A 5 49.50 7.24 32.19
CA ALA A 5 48.32 7.68 31.46
C ALA A 5 47.37 6.50 31.25
N VAL A 6 46.19 6.56 31.86
CA VAL A 6 45.09 5.64 31.60
C VAL A 6 44.55 5.95 30.20
N SER A 7 44.88 5.08 29.24
CA SER A 7 44.31 5.09 27.90
C SER A 7 42.81 4.92 28.01
N ALA A 8 42.07 5.93 27.60
CA ALA A 8 40.61 5.88 27.43
C ALA A 8 40.26 4.75 26.45
N ILE A 9 39.67 3.68 26.98
CA ILE A 9 39.10 2.59 26.19
C ILE A 9 37.96 3.21 25.34
N ARG A 10 38.28 3.49 24.08
CA ARG A 10 37.23 3.79 23.09
C ARG A 10 36.25 2.63 23.11
N LYS A 11 35.02 2.86 23.61
CA LYS A 11 33.92 1.91 23.44
C LYS A 11 33.82 1.61 21.94
N PRO A 12 33.87 0.35 21.51
CA PRO A 12 33.71 0.03 20.10
C PRO A 12 32.32 0.53 19.68
N VAL A 13 32.30 1.52 18.81
CA VAL A 13 31.11 1.82 18.01
C VAL A 13 30.69 0.48 17.42
N LEU A 14 29.48 0.04 17.77
CA LEU A 14 28.94 -1.26 17.39
C LEU A 14 29.04 -1.40 15.86
N ALA A 15 30.22 -1.89 15.41
CA ALA A 15 30.39 -2.32 14.05
C ALA A 15 29.38 -3.47 13.89
N TRP A 16 28.32 -3.22 13.14
CA TRP A 16 27.28 -4.20 12.87
C TRP A 16 27.95 -5.44 12.31
N PRO A 17 27.92 -6.59 12.99
CA PRO A 17 28.56 -7.77 12.47
C PRO A 17 27.86 -8.09 11.14
N LEU A 18 28.63 -8.14 10.05
CA LEU A 18 28.21 -8.61 8.74
C LEU A 18 28.01 -10.13 8.78
N ALA A 19 27.14 -10.59 9.67
CA ALA A 19 26.72 -11.96 9.66
C ALA A 19 25.70 -12.14 8.53
N GLU A 20 25.95 -13.09 7.65
CA GLU A 20 25.06 -13.39 6.56
C GLU A 20 23.67 -13.77 7.08
N PRO A 21 22.57 -13.30 6.46
CA PRO A 21 21.23 -13.63 6.88
C PRO A 21 20.97 -15.14 6.70
N ASP A 22 20.01 -15.64 7.47
CA ASP A 22 19.53 -17.02 7.37
C ASP A 22 18.70 -17.13 6.07
N TRP A 23 19.42 -17.31 4.98
CA TRP A 23 18.89 -17.16 3.62
C TRP A 23 17.84 -18.20 3.26
N LEU A 24 17.85 -19.38 3.92
CA LEU A 24 16.79 -20.37 3.73
C LEU A 24 15.45 -19.86 4.23
N ILE A 25 15.42 -19.15 5.37
CA ILE A 25 14.20 -18.50 5.88
C ILE A 25 13.80 -17.36 4.94
N ALA A 26 14.77 -16.58 4.42
CA ALA A 26 14.49 -15.51 3.47
C ALA A 26 13.92 -16.04 2.13
N ALA A 27 14.51 -17.09 1.59
CA ALA A 27 14.00 -17.74 0.37
C ALA A 27 12.63 -18.39 0.61
N GLY A 28 12.45 -19.03 1.77
CA GLY A 28 11.17 -19.63 2.17
C GLY A 28 10.06 -18.59 2.32
N ALA A 29 10.35 -17.47 2.97
CA ALA A 29 9.40 -16.34 3.11
C ALA A 29 9.03 -15.74 1.74
N ALA A 30 10.02 -15.54 0.87
CA ALA A 30 9.79 -15.06 -0.50
C ALA A 30 8.91 -16.03 -1.30
N MET A 31 9.21 -17.31 -1.21
CA MET A 31 8.45 -18.35 -1.93
C MET A 31 7.01 -18.46 -1.39
N ALA A 32 6.83 -18.39 -0.07
CA ALA A 32 5.51 -18.39 0.55
C ALA A 32 4.67 -17.21 0.07
N MET A 33 5.25 -15.99 0.02
CA MET A 33 4.55 -14.82 -0.49
C MET A 33 4.22 -14.94 -1.98
N LEU A 34 5.12 -15.48 -2.79
CA LEU A 34 4.88 -15.72 -4.21
C LEU A 34 3.70 -16.69 -4.40
N VAL A 35 3.68 -17.81 -3.67
CA VAL A 35 2.59 -18.80 -3.72
C VAL A 35 1.27 -18.18 -3.28
N LEU A 36 1.27 -17.42 -2.17
CA LEU A 36 0.06 -16.77 -1.66
C LEU A 36 -0.56 -15.80 -2.67
N VAL A 37 0.26 -15.02 -3.36
CA VAL A 37 -0.23 -14.07 -4.36
C VAL A 37 -0.68 -14.77 -5.64
N LEU A 38 0.08 -15.74 -6.13
CA LEU A 38 -0.23 -16.41 -7.39
C LEU A 38 -1.44 -17.34 -7.29
N PHE A 39 -1.65 -17.99 -6.13
CA PHE A 39 -2.64 -19.07 -5.97
C PHE A 39 -3.62 -18.86 -4.81
N GLY A 40 -3.37 -17.87 -3.93
CA GLY A 40 -4.31 -17.53 -2.85
C GLY A 40 -5.55 -16.83 -3.38
N PRO A 41 -6.68 -16.93 -2.66
CA PRO A 41 -7.91 -16.21 -3.00
C PRO A 41 -7.80 -14.73 -2.64
N GLY A 42 -8.59 -13.89 -3.31
CA GLY A 42 -8.91 -12.54 -2.87
C GLY A 42 -7.87 -11.45 -3.17
N PHE A 43 -6.68 -11.78 -3.67
CA PHE A 43 -5.63 -10.77 -3.92
C PHE A 43 -6.05 -9.69 -4.93
N LEU A 44 -6.90 -10.05 -5.89
CA LEU A 44 -7.45 -9.13 -6.90
C LEU A 44 -8.83 -8.57 -6.52
N ASP A 45 -9.42 -8.98 -5.39
CA ASP A 45 -10.79 -8.64 -5.00
C ASP A 45 -10.89 -7.26 -4.35
N ASP A 46 -10.27 -6.27 -5.00
CA ASP A 46 -10.28 -4.87 -4.60
C ASP A 46 -10.87 -4.00 -5.71
N GLY A 47 -11.83 -3.14 -5.36
CA GLY A 47 -12.54 -2.29 -6.31
C GLY A 47 -11.64 -1.28 -7.01
N ASP A 48 -10.58 -0.81 -6.32
CA ASP A 48 -9.69 0.20 -6.86
C ASP A 48 -8.68 -0.38 -7.85
N THR A 49 -8.35 -1.68 -7.78
CA THR A 49 -7.42 -2.32 -8.73
C THR A 49 -7.78 -2.02 -10.18
N THR A 50 -9.06 -2.00 -10.49
CA THR A 50 -9.56 -1.83 -11.86
C THR A 50 -9.41 -0.41 -12.38
N TRP A 51 -9.69 0.62 -11.58
CA TRP A 51 -9.47 1.99 -12.04
C TRP A 51 -7.99 2.35 -12.11
N HIS A 52 -7.12 1.82 -11.22
CA HIS A 52 -5.67 1.97 -11.36
C HIS A 52 -5.16 1.39 -12.68
N LEU A 53 -5.68 0.21 -13.07
CA LEU A 53 -5.36 -0.37 -14.38
C LEU A 53 -5.83 0.53 -15.52
N ALA A 54 -7.05 1.04 -15.46
CA ALA A 54 -7.61 1.92 -16.49
C ALA A 54 -6.83 3.24 -16.58
N ALA A 55 -6.43 3.82 -15.45
CA ALA A 55 -5.59 5.01 -15.41
C ALA A 55 -4.22 4.77 -16.05
N GLY A 56 -3.56 3.67 -15.71
CA GLY A 56 -2.30 3.29 -16.33
C GLY A 56 -2.42 3.02 -17.83
N GLN A 57 -3.50 2.36 -18.28
CA GLN A 57 -3.79 2.15 -19.70
C GLN A 57 -3.97 3.48 -20.43
N TRP A 58 -4.74 4.41 -19.83
CA TRP A 58 -4.92 5.74 -20.39
C TRP A 58 -3.58 6.47 -20.54
N MET A 59 -2.71 6.41 -19.53
CA MET A 59 -1.37 7.05 -19.57
C MET A 59 -0.48 6.45 -20.65
N ILE A 60 -0.50 5.12 -20.83
CA ILE A 60 0.27 4.45 -21.89
C ILE A 60 -0.26 4.87 -23.26
N GLN A 61 -1.58 4.92 -23.46
CA GLN A 61 -2.21 5.28 -24.75
C GLN A 61 -1.96 6.74 -25.14
N HIS A 62 -1.97 7.66 -24.15
CA HIS A 62 -1.82 9.11 -24.41
C HIS A 62 -0.39 9.60 -24.22
N VAL A 63 0.54 8.73 -23.74
CA VAL A 63 1.94 9.10 -23.40
C VAL A 63 1.97 10.35 -22.50
N ALA A 64 1.06 10.44 -21.54
CA ALA A 64 0.87 11.59 -20.67
C ALA A 64 0.31 11.18 -19.31
N VAL A 65 0.62 11.93 -18.26
CA VAL A 65 -0.03 11.81 -16.95
C VAL A 65 -1.20 12.78 -16.90
N PRO A 66 -2.44 12.33 -16.58
CA PRO A 66 -3.59 13.22 -16.56
C PRO A 66 -3.51 14.22 -15.40
N HIS A 67 -3.86 15.48 -15.69
CA HIS A 67 -4.03 16.54 -14.69
C HIS A 67 -5.50 16.88 -14.44
N THR A 68 -6.39 16.28 -15.21
CA THR A 68 -7.85 16.40 -15.10
C THR A 68 -8.51 15.05 -15.23
N ASP A 69 -9.72 14.91 -14.70
CA ASP A 69 -10.48 13.65 -14.76
C ASP A 69 -10.95 13.29 -16.17
N PRO A 70 -10.47 12.18 -16.76
CA PRO A 70 -10.96 11.68 -18.05
C PRO A 70 -12.05 10.62 -17.89
N PHE A 71 -12.38 10.16 -16.68
CA PHE A 71 -13.14 8.92 -16.48
C PHE A 71 -14.59 9.12 -16.03
N SER A 72 -14.86 9.99 -15.05
CA SER A 72 -16.21 10.17 -14.55
C SER A 72 -17.02 11.14 -15.42
N PHE A 73 -18.33 11.11 -15.32
CA PHE A 73 -19.16 12.13 -15.99
C PHE A 73 -19.52 13.28 -15.05
N THR A 74 -19.50 13.05 -13.72
CA THR A 74 -19.83 14.04 -12.70
C THR A 74 -18.74 15.07 -12.52
N PHE A 75 -17.48 14.68 -12.70
CA PHE A 75 -16.28 15.51 -12.53
C PHE A 75 -15.44 15.59 -13.81
N ALA A 76 -16.02 15.32 -14.98
CA ALA A 76 -15.30 15.34 -16.24
C ALA A 76 -14.51 16.65 -16.43
N GLY A 77 -13.20 16.55 -16.61
CA GLY A 77 -12.29 17.69 -16.76
C GLY A 77 -11.94 18.42 -15.45
N ALA A 78 -12.45 18.00 -14.29
CA ALA A 78 -12.05 18.56 -13.00
C ALA A 78 -10.57 18.27 -12.70
N PRO A 79 -9.87 19.15 -11.95
CA PRO A 79 -8.49 18.90 -11.58
C PRO A 79 -8.32 17.58 -10.82
N TRP A 80 -7.41 16.73 -11.28
CA TRP A 80 -7.05 15.46 -10.65
C TRP A 80 -5.54 15.29 -10.59
N GLN A 81 -5.04 14.79 -9.47
CA GLN A 81 -3.63 14.50 -9.25
C GLN A 81 -3.39 12.98 -9.28
N ALA A 82 -2.97 12.45 -10.43
CA ALA A 82 -2.57 11.05 -10.56
C ALA A 82 -1.21 10.83 -9.88
N HIS A 83 -1.21 10.82 -8.55
CA HIS A 83 0.00 10.80 -7.71
C HIS A 83 0.66 9.41 -7.62
N GLU A 84 0.00 8.37 -8.13
CA GLU A 84 0.45 6.98 -8.18
C GLU A 84 0.78 6.52 -9.61
N TRP A 85 0.93 7.50 -10.51
CA TRP A 85 1.03 7.32 -11.96
C TRP A 85 2.00 6.22 -12.39
N LEU A 86 3.19 6.13 -11.76
CA LEU A 86 4.18 5.13 -12.14
C LEU A 86 3.76 3.72 -11.75
N SER A 87 3.13 3.55 -10.58
CA SER A 87 2.54 2.28 -10.15
C SER A 87 1.42 1.85 -11.11
N GLU A 88 0.56 2.78 -11.51
CA GLU A 88 -0.55 2.52 -12.43
C GLU A 88 -0.04 2.10 -13.82
N VAL A 89 1.00 2.77 -14.32
CA VAL A 89 1.67 2.38 -15.58
C VAL A 89 2.28 0.98 -15.49
N LEU A 90 2.95 0.65 -14.36
CA LEU A 90 3.50 -0.69 -14.15
C LEU A 90 2.40 -1.77 -14.08
N MET A 91 1.30 -1.49 -13.40
CA MET A 91 0.14 -2.39 -13.33
C MET A 91 -0.46 -2.61 -14.72
N ALA A 92 -0.68 -1.53 -15.48
CA ALA A 92 -1.22 -1.60 -16.84
C ALA A 92 -0.28 -2.33 -17.81
N ALA A 93 1.02 -2.11 -17.70
CA ALA A 93 2.02 -2.84 -18.50
C ALA A 93 2.01 -4.34 -18.19
N ALA A 94 1.95 -4.71 -16.90
CA ALA A 94 1.84 -6.12 -16.50
C ALA A 94 0.53 -6.74 -17.00
N PHE A 95 -0.57 -6.00 -16.95
CA PHE A 95 -1.85 -6.45 -17.50
C PHE A 95 -1.79 -6.61 -19.03
N HIS A 96 -1.15 -5.68 -19.73
CA HIS A 96 -0.97 -5.79 -21.19
C HIS A 96 -0.17 -7.03 -21.60
N LEU A 97 0.87 -7.38 -20.82
CA LEU A 97 1.73 -8.53 -21.08
C LEU A 97 1.09 -9.87 -20.78
N GLY A 98 0.23 -9.98 -19.77
CA GLY A 98 -0.29 -11.27 -19.32
C GLY A 98 -1.68 -11.23 -18.68
N GLY A 99 -2.47 -10.19 -18.94
CA GLY A 99 -3.78 -10.04 -18.33
C GLY A 99 -3.73 -10.03 -16.80
N TRP A 100 -4.71 -10.58 -16.16
CA TRP A 100 -4.76 -10.69 -14.68
C TRP A 100 -3.62 -11.53 -14.11
N THR A 101 -3.15 -12.52 -14.85
CA THR A 101 -1.96 -13.30 -14.46
C THR A 101 -0.72 -12.42 -14.44
N GLY A 102 -0.54 -11.52 -15.41
CA GLY A 102 0.56 -10.57 -15.41
C GLY A 102 0.56 -9.66 -14.19
N VAL A 103 -0.63 -9.19 -13.77
CA VAL A 103 -0.79 -8.41 -12.52
C VAL A 103 -0.40 -9.25 -11.30
N LEU A 104 -0.89 -10.48 -11.17
CA LEU A 104 -0.49 -11.39 -10.08
C LEU A 104 1.01 -11.64 -10.04
N VAL A 105 1.64 -11.83 -11.20
CA VAL A 105 3.10 -12.03 -11.29
C VAL A 105 3.86 -10.79 -10.83
N LEU A 106 3.45 -9.60 -11.27
CA LEU A 106 4.06 -8.33 -10.82
C LEU A 106 4.04 -8.22 -9.30
N PHE A 107 2.86 -8.32 -8.70
CA PHE A 107 2.70 -8.19 -7.26
C PHE A 107 3.34 -9.34 -6.49
N GLY A 108 3.27 -10.57 -7.01
CA GLY A 108 3.90 -11.74 -6.44
C GLY A 108 5.42 -11.59 -6.35
N LEU A 109 6.06 -11.11 -7.40
CA LEU A 109 7.51 -10.84 -7.42
C LEU A 109 7.88 -9.69 -6.47
N VAL A 110 7.10 -8.63 -6.42
CA VAL A 110 7.33 -7.49 -5.51
C VAL A 110 7.21 -7.93 -4.06
N LEU A 111 6.17 -8.69 -3.71
CA LEU A 111 5.96 -9.18 -2.35
C LEU A 111 7.00 -10.24 -1.95
N ALA A 112 7.35 -11.15 -2.86
CA ALA A 112 8.44 -12.10 -2.64
C ALA A 112 9.78 -11.37 -2.39
N GLY A 113 10.10 -10.38 -3.23
CA GLY A 113 11.28 -9.53 -3.06
C GLY A 113 11.26 -8.74 -1.74
N SER A 114 10.11 -8.23 -1.35
CA SER A 114 9.91 -7.52 -0.06
C SER A 114 10.13 -8.44 1.14
N ALA A 115 9.55 -9.64 1.11
CA ALA A 115 9.71 -10.64 2.16
C ALA A 115 11.17 -11.12 2.26
N PHE A 116 11.82 -11.36 1.12
CA PHE A 116 13.24 -11.69 1.06
C PHE A 116 14.11 -10.56 1.65
N LEU A 117 13.88 -9.33 1.23
CA LEU A 117 14.63 -8.15 1.70
C LEU A 117 14.41 -7.94 3.21
N LEU A 118 13.17 -7.97 3.69
CA LEU A 118 12.83 -7.85 5.10
C LEU A 118 13.55 -8.91 5.93
N THR A 119 13.39 -10.19 5.55
CA THR A 119 14.02 -11.33 6.25
C THR A 119 15.54 -11.19 6.26
N SER A 120 16.15 -10.82 5.13
CA SER A 120 17.59 -10.62 5.02
C SER A 120 18.09 -9.49 5.92
N ARG A 121 17.28 -8.45 6.15
CA ARG A 121 17.63 -7.33 7.03
C ARG A 121 17.47 -7.68 8.52
N ILE A 122 16.34 -8.27 8.89
CA ILE A 122 16.10 -8.78 10.26
C ILE A 122 17.11 -9.87 10.61
N GLY A 123 17.40 -10.74 9.64
CA GLY A 123 18.37 -11.82 9.75
C GLY A 123 19.81 -11.37 10.06
N LYS A 124 20.15 -10.09 9.96
CA LYS A 124 21.40 -9.53 10.48
C LYS A 124 21.46 -9.50 12.00
N SER A 125 20.34 -9.54 12.68
CA SER A 125 20.21 -9.46 14.12
C SER A 125 19.65 -10.73 14.74
N LEU A 126 18.60 -11.29 14.16
CA LEU A 126 17.91 -12.49 14.64
C LEU A 126 18.25 -13.71 13.77
N THR A 127 18.21 -14.91 14.34
CA THR A 127 18.47 -16.17 13.63
C THR A 127 17.43 -17.24 13.98
N GLY A 128 17.32 -18.29 13.17
CA GLY A 128 16.50 -19.46 13.44
C GLY A 128 15.05 -19.09 13.76
N ILE A 129 14.51 -19.66 14.83
CA ILE A 129 13.09 -19.47 15.20
C ILE A 129 12.74 -18.03 15.52
N SER A 130 13.67 -17.24 16.11
CA SER A 130 13.41 -15.82 16.41
C SER A 130 13.28 -14.99 15.13
N LEU A 131 14.09 -15.28 14.11
CA LEU A 131 13.98 -14.67 12.79
C LEU A 131 12.67 -15.07 12.14
N LEU A 132 12.34 -16.37 12.12
CA LEU A 132 11.11 -16.88 11.53
C LEU A 132 9.87 -16.22 12.16
N LEU A 133 9.79 -16.19 13.50
CA LEU A 133 8.65 -15.58 14.20
C LEU A 133 8.55 -14.07 13.92
N ALA A 134 9.66 -13.32 13.92
CA ALA A 134 9.63 -11.89 13.62
C ALA A 134 9.12 -11.61 12.20
N VAL A 135 9.54 -12.40 11.22
CA VAL A 135 9.10 -12.29 9.82
C VAL A 135 7.63 -12.67 9.67
N VAL A 136 7.21 -13.80 10.26
CA VAL A 136 5.81 -14.24 10.21
C VAL A 136 4.88 -13.20 10.84
N LEU A 137 5.23 -12.67 12.03
CA LEU A 137 4.42 -11.64 12.68
C LEU A 137 4.33 -10.37 11.82
N ALA A 138 5.43 -9.90 11.23
CA ALA A 138 5.44 -8.71 10.40
C ALA A 138 4.59 -8.88 9.13
N LEU A 139 4.75 -10.00 8.42
CA LEU A 139 3.99 -10.28 7.19
C LEU A 139 2.52 -10.56 7.47
N ALA A 140 2.21 -11.31 8.54
CA ALA A 140 0.83 -11.59 8.93
C ALA A 140 0.09 -10.33 9.40
N CYS A 141 0.79 -9.44 10.13
CA CYS A 141 0.25 -8.13 10.52
C CYS A 141 -0.09 -7.27 9.30
N ALA A 142 0.74 -7.32 8.24
CA ALA A 142 0.53 -6.55 7.02
C ALA A 142 -0.51 -7.19 6.07
N GLN A 143 -0.84 -8.48 6.24
CA GLN A 143 -1.63 -9.28 5.29
C GLN A 143 -2.95 -8.61 4.86
N PRO A 144 -3.77 -7.99 5.72
CA PRO A 144 -5.01 -7.35 5.30
C PRO A 144 -4.84 -6.20 4.29
N SER A 145 -3.63 -5.61 4.25
CA SER A 145 -3.28 -4.54 3.31
C SER A 145 -2.57 -5.06 2.05
N LEU A 146 -2.33 -6.37 1.94
CA LEU A 146 -1.64 -6.96 0.78
C LEU A 146 -2.65 -7.32 -0.32
N ILE A 147 -3.08 -6.31 -1.05
CA ILE A 147 -4.01 -6.36 -2.18
C ILE A 147 -3.37 -5.71 -3.42
N ALA A 148 -3.96 -5.88 -4.60
CA ALA A 148 -3.40 -5.38 -5.85
C ALA A 148 -3.55 -3.85 -6.01
N ARG A 149 -2.89 -3.08 -5.14
CA ARG A 149 -2.87 -1.61 -5.13
C ARG A 149 -1.45 -1.03 -5.15
N PRO A 150 -1.26 0.22 -5.60
CA PRO A 150 0.03 0.91 -5.69
C PRO A 150 0.90 0.86 -4.42
N HIS A 151 0.31 0.95 -3.22
CA HIS A 151 1.04 0.92 -1.96
C HIS A 151 1.83 -0.38 -1.72
N VAL A 152 1.42 -1.50 -2.32
CA VAL A 152 2.15 -2.77 -2.24
C VAL A 152 3.42 -2.73 -3.08
N LEU A 153 3.39 -2.04 -4.23
CA LEU A 153 4.55 -1.93 -5.12
C LEU A 153 5.72 -1.16 -4.47
N VAL A 154 5.45 -0.33 -3.47
CA VAL A 154 6.49 0.46 -2.77
C VAL A 154 7.01 -0.19 -1.49
N LEU A 155 6.53 -1.39 -1.10
CA LEU A 155 7.04 -2.11 0.07
C LEU A 155 8.56 -2.33 0.04
N PRO A 156 9.18 -2.76 -1.08
CA PRO A 156 10.64 -2.92 -1.12
C PRO A 156 11.37 -1.58 -0.96
N LEU A 157 10.75 -0.45 -1.36
CA LEU A 157 11.31 0.89 -1.16
C LEU A 157 11.27 1.27 0.31
N LEU A 158 10.15 1.06 1.02
CA LEU A 158 10.01 1.29 2.46
C LEU A 158 11.06 0.49 3.25
N ILE A 159 11.18 -0.81 2.97
CA ILE A 159 12.12 -1.70 3.66
C ILE A 159 13.57 -1.30 3.34
N GLY A 160 13.87 -1.08 2.06
CA GLY A 160 15.20 -0.67 1.59
C GLY A 160 15.63 0.67 2.15
N TRP A 161 14.75 1.67 2.12
CA TRP A 161 14.98 3.00 2.68
C TRP A 161 15.27 2.93 4.18
N THR A 162 14.40 2.26 4.95
CA THR A 162 14.60 2.08 6.40
C THR A 162 15.94 1.40 6.69
N ALA A 163 16.28 0.36 5.92
CA ALA A 163 17.55 -0.34 6.06
C ALA A 163 18.78 0.54 5.74
N VAL A 164 18.68 1.40 4.71
CA VAL A 164 19.75 2.35 4.37
C VAL A 164 19.97 3.35 5.50
N LEU A 165 18.90 3.94 6.04
CA LEU A 165 18.98 4.88 7.16
C LEU A 165 19.57 4.22 8.43
N LEU A 166 19.14 3.00 8.77
CA LEU A 166 19.67 2.25 9.91
C LEU A 166 21.14 1.89 9.72
N ASN A 167 21.56 1.51 8.49
CA ASN A 167 22.96 1.26 8.19
C ASN A 167 23.82 2.54 8.32
N ALA A 168 23.28 3.69 7.87
CA ALA A 168 23.94 4.99 8.03
C ALA A 168 24.15 5.32 9.52
N ARG A 169 23.12 5.14 10.36
CA ARG A 169 23.23 5.28 11.83
C ARG A 169 24.28 4.35 12.44
N ALA A 170 24.25 3.08 12.05
CA ALA A 170 25.18 2.08 12.57
C ALA A 170 26.65 2.37 12.18
N SER A 171 26.87 2.97 11.01
CA SER A 171 28.21 3.33 10.53
C SER A 171 28.71 4.70 10.98
N GLY A 172 27.88 5.49 11.66
CA GLY A 172 28.21 6.87 12.06
C GLY A 172 28.37 7.83 10.88
N ARG A 173 27.76 7.54 9.72
CA ARG A 173 27.86 8.32 8.50
C ARG A 173 26.46 8.70 7.99
N ALA A 174 26.38 9.78 7.22
CA ALA A 174 25.15 10.09 6.49
C ALA A 174 24.84 9.02 5.42
N PRO A 175 23.57 8.86 5.03
CA PRO A 175 23.20 7.97 3.94
C PRO A 175 23.89 8.40 2.63
N PRO A 176 24.23 7.45 1.73
CA PRO A 176 24.83 7.78 0.46
C PRO A 176 23.80 8.45 -0.49
N PHE A 177 24.25 9.43 -1.28
CA PHE A 177 23.35 10.22 -2.14
C PHE A 177 22.56 9.40 -3.15
N TRP A 178 23.07 8.24 -3.62
CA TRP A 178 22.29 7.37 -4.51
C TRP A 178 20.96 6.94 -3.90
N ALA A 179 20.86 6.90 -2.55
CA ALA A 179 19.63 6.52 -1.88
C ALA A 179 18.50 7.53 -2.06
N ALA A 180 18.79 8.80 -2.40
CA ALA A 180 17.77 9.77 -2.81
C ALA A 180 17.00 9.31 -4.06
N GLY A 181 17.61 8.46 -4.91
CA GLY A 181 16.91 7.80 -6.01
C GLY A 181 15.79 6.86 -5.58
N LEU A 182 15.89 6.24 -4.40
CA LEU A 182 14.76 5.47 -3.83
C LEU A 182 13.58 6.37 -3.50
N MET A 183 13.85 7.57 -2.97
CA MET A 183 12.81 8.56 -2.69
C MET A 183 12.17 9.09 -3.96
N LEU A 184 12.98 9.39 -4.99
CA LEU A 184 12.49 9.78 -6.32
C LEU A 184 11.50 8.73 -6.86
N LEU A 185 11.88 7.47 -6.82
CA LEU A 185 11.03 6.38 -7.29
C LEU A 185 9.75 6.27 -6.45
N TRP A 186 9.89 6.32 -5.12
CA TRP A 186 8.76 6.19 -4.19
C TRP A 186 7.73 7.31 -4.34
N ALA A 187 8.17 8.57 -4.45
CA ALA A 187 7.29 9.73 -4.63
C ALA A 187 6.48 9.70 -5.94
N ASN A 188 6.99 9.02 -6.98
CA ASN A 188 6.28 8.81 -8.24
C ASN A 188 5.36 7.57 -8.22
N MET A 189 5.49 6.71 -7.20
CA MET A 189 4.73 5.45 -7.13
C MET A 189 3.57 5.49 -6.12
N HIS A 190 3.73 6.19 -4.97
CA HIS A 190 2.68 6.20 -3.93
C HIS A 190 2.94 7.28 -2.87
N GLY A 191 1.87 7.93 -2.37
CA GLY A 191 1.92 8.99 -1.37
C GLY A 191 2.56 8.63 -0.02
N SER A 192 2.76 7.33 0.27
CA SER A 192 3.43 6.88 1.51
C SER A 192 4.91 7.26 1.63
N TYR A 193 5.52 7.86 0.61
CA TYR A 193 6.89 8.39 0.69
C TYR A 193 7.09 9.38 1.86
N VAL A 194 6.03 10.00 2.36
CA VAL A 194 6.07 10.87 3.55
C VAL A 194 6.58 10.13 4.79
N PHE A 195 6.32 8.83 4.91
CA PHE A 195 6.92 8.01 5.98
C PHE A 195 8.44 7.89 5.81
N GLY A 196 8.92 7.88 4.57
CA GLY A 196 10.35 7.92 4.28
C GLY A 196 11.00 9.22 4.73
N LEU A 197 10.33 10.38 4.54
CA LEU A 197 10.78 11.67 5.03
C LEU A 197 10.75 11.73 6.57
N LEU A 198 9.69 11.20 7.20
CA LEU A 198 9.59 11.08 8.66
C LEU A 198 10.75 10.25 9.24
N LEU A 199 11.02 9.07 8.66
CA LEU A 199 12.12 8.20 9.06
C LEU A 199 13.48 8.91 8.94
N LEU A 200 13.69 9.65 7.85
CA LEU A 200 14.91 10.44 7.63
C LEU A 200 15.06 11.51 8.72
N GLY A 201 13.99 12.25 9.02
CA GLY A 201 14.00 13.28 10.05
C GLY A 201 14.34 12.74 11.44
N VAL A 202 13.66 11.64 11.84
CA VAL A 202 13.87 11.03 13.17
C VAL A 202 15.30 10.45 13.30
N LEU A 203 15.78 9.70 12.30
CA LEU A 203 17.10 9.08 12.36
C LEU A 203 18.23 10.10 12.13
N GLY A 204 17.98 11.17 11.39
CA GLY A 204 18.91 12.32 11.30
C GLY A 204 19.02 13.08 12.61
N LEU A 205 17.91 13.29 13.31
CA LEU A 205 17.89 13.89 14.63
C LEU A 205 18.61 13.00 15.67
N GLU A 206 18.38 11.68 15.60
CA GLU A 206 19.12 10.72 16.43
C GLU A 206 20.63 10.81 16.16
N ALA A 207 21.03 10.95 14.88
CA ALA A 207 22.44 11.14 14.51
C ALA A 207 23.04 12.40 15.14
N LEU A 208 22.29 13.49 15.16
CA LEU A 208 22.74 14.78 15.70
C LEU A 208 22.84 14.75 17.24
N ILE A 209 21.86 14.14 17.92
CA ILE A 209 21.84 14.04 19.39
C ILE A 209 22.99 13.16 19.91
N ASP A 210 23.25 12.04 19.23
CA ASP A 210 24.27 11.07 19.60
C ASP A 210 25.71 11.53 19.24
N ALA A 211 25.84 12.60 18.43
CA ALA A 211 27.14 13.12 18.02
C ALA A 211 27.83 13.91 19.14
N GLU A 212 29.16 13.72 19.27
CA GLU A 212 29.98 14.57 20.12
C GLU A 212 29.92 16.04 19.68
N PRO A 213 30.03 17.01 20.58
CA PRO A 213 29.83 18.42 20.28
C PRO A 213 30.64 18.97 19.08
N ASP A 214 31.91 18.50 18.97
CA ASP A 214 32.81 18.85 17.86
C ASP A 214 32.43 18.23 16.50
N GLN A 215 31.64 17.17 16.48
CA GLN A 215 31.19 16.45 15.28
C GLN A 215 29.83 16.93 14.80
N ARG A 216 29.03 17.61 15.61
CA ARG A 216 27.64 18.01 15.32
C ARG A 216 27.51 18.80 14.02
N LEU A 217 28.41 19.75 13.76
CA LEU A 217 28.38 20.54 12.54
C LEU A 217 28.58 19.66 11.29
N GLY A 218 29.47 18.68 11.37
CA GLY A 218 29.64 17.67 10.30
C GLY A 218 28.38 16.85 10.07
N VAL A 219 27.73 16.40 11.14
CA VAL A 219 26.46 15.66 11.06
C VAL A 219 25.37 16.51 10.42
N VAL A 220 25.21 17.76 10.85
CA VAL A 220 24.22 18.71 10.27
C VAL A 220 24.49 18.90 8.77
N ARG A 221 25.75 19.14 8.41
CA ARG A 221 26.13 19.30 6.99
C ARG A 221 25.79 18.05 6.16
N ASP A 222 26.21 16.89 6.58
CA ASP A 222 26.16 15.67 5.77
C ASP A 222 24.74 15.09 5.72
N TRP A 223 24.04 15.00 6.86
CA TRP A 223 22.64 14.59 6.91
C TRP A 223 21.71 15.63 6.31
N GLY A 224 21.99 16.95 6.52
CA GLY A 224 21.24 18.05 5.94
C GLY A 224 21.35 18.07 4.42
N ALA A 225 22.56 17.90 3.87
CA ALA A 225 22.77 17.78 2.43
C ALA A 225 22.01 16.59 1.83
N PHE A 226 22.04 15.44 2.51
CA PHE A 226 21.27 14.26 2.08
C PHE A 226 19.76 14.52 2.19
N ALA A 227 19.27 15.16 3.26
CA ALA A 227 17.86 15.51 3.42
C ALA A 227 17.39 16.48 2.33
N ALA A 228 18.18 17.50 2.00
CA ALA A 228 17.89 18.42 0.90
C ALA A 228 17.79 17.66 -0.45
N ALA A 229 18.75 16.79 -0.75
CA ALA A 229 18.71 15.97 -1.96
C ALA A 229 17.47 15.05 -1.98
N THR A 230 17.08 14.51 -0.83
CA THR A 230 15.89 13.65 -0.68
C THR A 230 14.59 14.42 -0.93
N VAL A 231 14.46 15.63 -0.36
CA VAL A 231 13.29 16.50 -0.58
C VAL A 231 13.22 16.95 -2.05
N LEU A 232 14.34 17.32 -2.65
CA LEU A 232 14.39 17.63 -4.08
C LEU A 232 13.96 16.44 -4.93
N ALA A 233 14.43 15.24 -4.61
CA ALA A 233 14.01 14.02 -5.28
C ALA A 233 12.49 13.77 -5.16
N ALA A 234 11.89 14.04 -3.99
CA ALA A 234 10.45 13.89 -3.77
C ALA A 234 9.59 14.92 -4.55
N VAL A 235 10.17 16.07 -4.94
CA VAL A 235 9.49 17.08 -5.77
C VAL A 235 9.55 16.74 -7.26
N VAL A 236 10.48 15.88 -7.69
CA VAL A 236 10.62 15.46 -9.10
C VAL A 236 9.51 14.44 -9.45
N THR A 237 8.30 14.95 -9.58
CA THR A 237 7.08 14.26 -9.99
C THR A 237 6.33 15.11 -11.02
N PRO A 238 5.40 14.56 -11.81
CA PRO A 238 4.57 15.35 -12.71
C PRO A 238 3.79 16.47 -12.02
N GLN A 239 3.50 16.31 -10.72
CA GLN A 239 2.78 17.29 -9.91
C GLN A 239 3.70 18.27 -9.17
N GLY A 240 5.02 18.08 -9.19
CA GLY A 240 6.00 18.95 -8.56
C GLY A 240 5.72 19.20 -7.07
N MET A 241 5.72 20.46 -6.65
CA MET A 241 5.46 20.85 -5.26
C MET A 241 4.04 20.46 -4.79
N ALA A 242 3.05 20.48 -5.68
CA ALA A 242 1.68 20.04 -5.34
C ALA A 242 1.66 18.54 -4.98
N GLY A 243 2.48 17.71 -5.64
CA GLY A 243 2.69 16.30 -5.27
C GLY A 243 3.26 16.14 -3.87
N LEU A 244 4.26 16.96 -3.50
CA LEU A 244 4.85 16.93 -2.15
C LEU A 244 3.84 17.26 -1.05
N LEU A 245 2.91 18.17 -1.32
CA LEU A 245 1.88 18.61 -0.37
C LEU A 245 0.63 17.72 -0.37
N PHE A 246 0.44 16.91 -1.40
CA PHE A 246 -0.76 16.10 -1.60
C PHE A 246 -1.09 15.15 -0.42
N PRO A 247 -0.16 14.37 0.16
CA PRO A 247 -0.47 13.51 1.29
C PRO A 247 -1.02 14.25 2.51
N PHE A 248 -0.54 15.49 2.75
CA PHE A 248 -1.04 16.33 3.86
C PHE A 248 -2.43 16.85 3.56
N LYS A 249 -2.72 17.23 2.31
CA LYS A 249 -4.07 17.58 1.87
C LYS A 249 -5.03 16.42 2.05
N LEU A 250 -4.65 15.22 1.61
CA LEU A 250 -5.45 14.00 1.76
C LEU A 250 -5.76 13.72 3.24
N MET A 251 -4.77 13.77 4.12
CA MET A 251 -4.95 13.55 5.55
C MET A 251 -5.85 14.60 6.24
N SER A 252 -6.05 15.77 5.64
CA SER A 252 -6.94 16.82 6.16
C SER A 252 -8.42 16.62 5.78
N MET A 253 -8.75 15.67 4.91
CA MET A 253 -10.12 15.37 4.50
C MET A 253 -10.90 14.69 5.63
N THR A 254 -12.13 15.11 5.83
CA THR A 254 -13.02 14.58 6.89
C THR A 254 -13.87 13.40 6.43
N GLY A 255 -14.12 13.28 5.13
CA GLY A 255 -14.95 12.23 4.52
C GLY A 255 -14.28 10.85 4.44
N LEU A 256 -12.97 10.77 4.65
CA LEU A 256 -12.20 9.52 4.54
C LEU A 256 -12.67 8.43 5.50
N GLY A 257 -13.22 8.78 6.67
CA GLY A 257 -13.76 7.83 7.65
C GLY A 257 -14.89 6.92 7.14
N ASN A 258 -15.50 7.25 6.00
CA ASN A 258 -16.49 6.40 5.34
C ASN A 258 -15.84 5.24 4.55
N ILE A 259 -14.56 5.34 4.23
CA ILE A 259 -13.79 4.34 3.48
C ILE A 259 -13.19 3.34 4.48
N ALA A 260 -13.37 2.04 4.25
CA ALA A 260 -13.04 0.98 5.20
C ALA A 260 -11.58 1.04 5.70
N GLU A 261 -10.61 1.27 4.84
CA GLU A 261 -9.19 1.32 5.17
C GLU A 261 -8.76 2.56 5.98
N TRP A 262 -9.57 3.64 5.93
CA TRP A 262 -9.35 4.86 6.72
C TRP A 262 -10.03 4.82 8.08
N ARG A 263 -10.83 3.79 8.37
CA ARG A 263 -11.41 3.58 9.70
C ARG A 263 -10.35 3.15 10.71
N ALA A 264 -10.68 3.34 11.97
CA ALA A 264 -9.88 2.81 13.06
C ALA A 264 -9.77 1.28 12.95
N SER A 265 -8.64 0.73 13.40
CA SER A 265 -8.43 -0.71 13.45
C SER A 265 -9.49 -1.37 14.35
N ASP A 266 -10.11 -2.44 13.84
CA ASP A 266 -11.17 -3.17 14.53
C ASP A 266 -10.59 -4.23 15.47
N PHE A 267 -10.88 -4.10 16.78
CA PHE A 267 -10.50 -5.03 17.83
C PHE A 267 -11.72 -5.81 18.40
N SER A 268 -12.87 -5.77 17.71
CA SER A 268 -14.05 -6.56 18.11
C SER A 268 -13.82 -8.07 17.99
N LYS A 269 -12.86 -8.46 17.15
CA LYS A 269 -12.40 -9.84 16.97
C LYS A 269 -10.88 -9.87 17.00
N LEU A 270 -10.31 -10.93 17.58
CA LEU A 270 -8.86 -11.13 17.59
C LEU A 270 -8.31 -11.21 16.16
N GLY A 271 -7.60 -10.18 15.75
CA GLY A 271 -6.96 -10.08 14.43
C GLY A 271 -5.46 -10.24 14.48
N MET A 272 -4.82 -10.36 13.31
CA MET A 272 -3.37 -10.53 13.23
C MET A 272 -2.60 -9.29 13.72
N PHE A 273 -3.16 -8.09 13.57
CA PHE A 273 -2.57 -6.87 14.11
C PHE A 273 -2.52 -6.91 15.65
N GLU A 274 -3.64 -7.24 16.29
CA GLU A 274 -3.72 -7.36 17.76
C GLU A 274 -2.79 -8.46 18.28
N LEU A 275 -2.82 -9.64 17.66
CA LEU A 275 -1.95 -10.75 18.04
C LEU A 275 -0.47 -10.38 17.92
N SER A 276 -0.08 -9.71 16.83
CA SER A 276 1.29 -9.25 16.62
C SER A 276 1.71 -8.20 17.65
N LEU A 277 0.82 -7.26 17.97
CA LEU A 277 1.04 -6.25 19.00
C LEU A 277 1.25 -6.89 20.37
N LEU A 278 0.39 -7.81 20.77
CA LEU A 278 0.52 -8.55 22.04
C LEU A 278 1.82 -9.37 22.10
N ALA A 279 2.18 -10.04 21.00
CA ALA A 279 3.43 -10.79 20.92
C ALA A 279 4.66 -9.88 21.05
N VAL A 280 4.69 -8.73 20.39
CA VAL A 280 5.76 -7.74 20.49
C VAL A 280 5.85 -7.19 21.91
N LEU A 281 4.72 -6.80 22.53
CA LEU A 281 4.69 -6.34 23.92
C LEU A 281 5.19 -7.40 24.88
N PHE A 282 4.73 -8.66 24.73
CA PHE A 282 5.19 -9.77 25.54
C PHE A 282 6.72 -9.94 25.45
N VAL A 283 7.28 -9.95 24.24
CA VAL A 283 8.75 -10.08 24.05
C VAL A 283 9.48 -8.87 24.64
N CYS A 284 9.01 -7.67 24.39
CA CYS A 284 9.66 -6.46 24.87
C CYS A 284 9.68 -6.40 26.41
N LEU A 285 8.55 -6.70 27.05
CA LEU A 285 8.43 -6.66 28.51
C LEU A 285 9.16 -7.83 29.20
N SER A 286 8.99 -9.07 28.68
CA SER A 286 9.59 -10.27 29.28
C SER A 286 11.11 -10.33 29.14
N ARG A 287 11.66 -9.71 28.10
CA ARG A 287 13.12 -9.66 27.84
C ARG A 287 13.79 -8.35 28.26
N GLY A 288 13.00 -7.38 28.77
CA GLY A 288 13.55 -6.07 29.13
C GLY A 288 14.18 -5.34 27.95
N VAL A 289 13.54 -5.39 26.78
CA VAL A 289 14.06 -4.80 25.53
C VAL A 289 14.20 -3.29 25.69
N LYS A 290 15.41 -2.76 25.51
CA LYS A 290 15.69 -1.31 25.54
C LYS A 290 15.68 -0.77 24.11
N VAL A 291 14.82 0.21 23.86
CA VAL A 291 14.70 0.90 22.58
C VAL A 291 15.18 2.33 22.73
N PRO A 292 16.04 2.87 21.85
CA PRO A 292 16.43 4.28 21.87
C PRO A 292 15.21 5.20 21.83
N LEU A 293 15.23 6.30 22.60
CA LEU A 293 14.06 7.15 22.86
C LEU A 293 13.38 7.62 21.56
N LEU A 294 14.15 8.14 20.59
CA LEU A 294 13.58 8.64 19.34
C LEU A 294 12.93 7.53 18.50
N ARG A 295 13.51 6.33 18.51
CA ARG A 295 12.92 5.16 17.85
C ARG A 295 11.66 4.69 18.56
N LEU A 296 11.64 4.76 19.90
CA LEU A 296 10.44 4.46 20.68
C LEU A 296 9.33 5.44 20.37
N LEU A 297 9.60 6.76 20.33
CA LEU A 297 8.63 7.77 19.96
C LEU A 297 8.10 7.58 18.54
N LEU A 298 8.97 7.23 17.58
CA LEU A 298 8.57 6.88 16.22
C LEU A 298 7.66 5.66 16.19
N LEU A 299 7.99 4.59 16.93
CA LEU A 299 7.16 3.38 17.01
C LEU A 299 5.79 3.68 17.62
N LEU A 300 5.73 4.52 18.66
CA LEU A 300 4.47 4.96 19.27
C LEU A 300 3.63 5.81 18.32
N LEU A 301 4.27 6.70 17.54
CA LEU A 301 3.60 7.47 16.49
C LEU A 301 3.01 6.55 15.41
N LEU A 302 3.80 5.61 14.89
CA LEU A 302 3.33 4.65 13.89
C LEU A 302 2.22 3.74 14.44
N LEU A 303 2.32 3.33 15.70
CA LEU A 303 1.26 2.59 16.38
C LEU A 303 0.00 3.43 16.48
N HIS A 304 0.09 4.68 16.94
CA HIS A 304 -1.04 5.59 17.02
C HIS A 304 -1.73 5.74 15.65
N MET A 305 -0.96 5.98 14.59
CA MET A 305 -1.50 6.09 13.22
C MET A 305 -2.18 4.79 12.78
N SER A 306 -1.64 3.62 13.16
CA SER A 306 -2.23 2.32 12.83
C SER A 306 -3.53 2.05 13.60
N LEU A 307 -3.65 2.55 14.83
CA LEU A 307 -4.88 2.47 15.62
C LEU A 307 -5.97 3.38 15.02
N GLN A 308 -5.60 4.57 14.54
CA GLN A 308 -6.52 5.52 13.92
C GLN A 308 -6.97 5.09 12.52
N HIS A 309 -6.08 4.47 11.73
CA HIS A 309 -6.34 4.10 10.33
C HIS A 309 -5.69 2.76 10.00
N ALA A 310 -6.49 1.76 9.68
CA ALA A 310 -6.04 0.40 9.38
C ALA A 310 -4.99 0.35 8.25
N ARG A 311 -5.08 1.26 7.29
CA ARG A 311 -4.12 1.37 6.17
C ARG A 311 -2.67 1.66 6.59
N HIS A 312 -2.39 2.11 7.81
CA HIS A 312 -1.03 2.37 8.29
C HIS A 312 -0.37 1.15 8.94
N VAL A 313 -1.14 0.09 9.21
CA VAL A 313 -0.65 -1.11 9.89
C VAL A 313 0.53 -1.75 9.17
N PHE A 314 0.51 -1.83 7.84
CA PHE A 314 1.60 -2.42 7.08
C PHE A 314 2.91 -1.62 7.20
N VAL A 315 2.84 -0.28 7.23
CA VAL A 315 4.02 0.57 7.43
C VAL A 315 4.62 0.33 8.81
N ALA A 316 3.75 0.37 9.84
CA ALA A 316 4.17 0.14 11.23
C ALA A 316 4.81 -1.25 11.39
N ALA A 317 4.22 -2.30 10.80
CA ALA A 317 4.72 -3.66 10.87
C ALA A 317 6.13 -3.79 10.27
N MET A 318 6.35 -3.26 9.06
CA MET A 318 7.65 -3.33 8.37
C MET A 318 8.73 -2.54 9.12
N VAL A 319 8.40 -1.31 9.52
CA VAL A 319 9.36 -0.43 10.22
C VAL A 319 9.65 -0.95 11.61
N ALA A 320 8.63 -1.40 12.37
CA ALA A 320 8.83 -1.95 13.72
C ALA A 320 9.70 -3.21 13.68
N ALA A 321 9.50 -4.12 12.74
CA ALA A 321 10.32 -5.31 12.59
C ALA A 321 11.80 -4.96 12.38
N LEU A 322 12.11 -3.94 11.57
CA LEU A 322 13.49 -3.50 11.32
C LEU A 322 14.10 -2.76 12.51
N LEU A 323 13.33 -1.93 13.23
CA LEU A 323 13.81 -1.17 14.38
C LEU A 323 14.01 -2.03 15.62
N LEU A 324 13.10 -2.99 15.87
CA LEU A 324 13.10 -3.81 17.08
C LEU A 324 14.06 -5.00 17.01
N ALA A 325 14.31 -5.56 15.81
CA ALA A 325 15.15 -6.75 15.66
C ALA A 325 16.52 -6.64 16.34
N PRO A 326 17.30 -5.53 16.17
CA PRO A 326 18.57 -5.37 16.90
C PRO A 326 18.39 -5.27 18.41
N CYS A 327 17.34 -4.58 18.88
CA CYS A 327 17.06 -4.40 20.30
C CYS A 327 16.67 -5.72 20.98
N VAL A 328 15.85 -6.54 20.30
CA VAL A 328 15.47 -7.88 20.77
C VAL A 328 16.68 -8.82 20.80
N ALA A 329 17.53 -8.79 19.78
CA ALA A 329 18.75 -9.58 19.73
C ALA A 329 19.69 -9.24 20.92
N GLN A 330 19.87 -7.95 21.21
CA GLN A 330 20.67 -7.48 22.34
C GLN A 330 20.09 -7.95 23.68
N ALA A 331 18.79 -7.80 23.89
CA ALA A 331 18.11 -8.19 25.12
C ALA A 331 18.10 -9.71 25.34
N SER A 332 18.12 -10.49 24.25
CA SER A 332 18.16 -11.97 24.33
C SER A 332 19.56 -12.54 24.55
N GLY A 333 20.61 -11.71 24.63
CA GLY A 333 22.01 -12.17 24.73
C GLY A 333 22.43 -13.00 23.49
N ALA A 334 21.73 -12.86 22.38
CA ALA A 334 22.01 -13.59 21.16
C ALA A 334 23.34 -13.11 20.56
N VAL A 335 24.43 -13.66 21.05
CA VAL A 335 25.72 -13.56 20.36
C VAL A 335 25.60 -14.42 19.10
N ARG A 336 25.65 -13.79 17.97
CA ARG A 336 25.68 -14.50 16.70
C ARG A 336 26.96 -15.31 16.61
N VAL A 337 26.90 -16.58 16.95
CA VAL A 337 27.94 -17.54 16.57
C VAL A 337 27.83 -17.71 15.05
N GLY A 338 28.82 -17.16 14.34
CA GLY A 338 28.82 -17.04 12.89
C GLY A 338 28.88 -18.38 12.17
N ALA A 339 27.74 -19.04 12.06
CA ALA A 339 27.57 -20.05 11.05
C ALA A 339 27.25 -19.31 9.72
N ARG A 340 28.31 -19.04 8.95
CA ARG A 340 28.18 -18.60 7.56
C ARG A 340 27.62 -19.79 6.76
N VAL A 341 26.32 -19.84 6.60
CA VAL A 341 25.74 -20.65 5.51
C VAL A 341 25.88 -19.81 4.25
N ASN A 342 27.04 -19.91 3.58
CA ASN A 342 27.17 -19.38 2.24
C ASN A 342 26.15 -20.11 1.35
N ALA A 343 25.15 -19.40 0.89
CA ALA A 343 24.19 -19.93 -0.07
C ALA A 343 24.99 -20.44 -1.27
N ARG A 344 25.03 -21.76 -1.46
CA ARG A 344 25.72 -22.34 -2.60
C ARG A 344 25.01 -21.85 -3.87
N PRO A 345 25.72 -21.60 -4.98
CA PRO A 345 25.11 -21.21 -6.25
C PRO A 345 23.94 -22.11 -6.66
N LEU A 346 24.04 -23.41 -6.35
CA LEU A 346 22.98 -24.40 -6.59
C LEU A 346 21.67 -24.05 -5.88
N THR A 347 21.70 -23.51 -4.68
CA THR A 347 20.49 -23.18 -3.92
C THR A 347 19.78 -21.93 -4.46
N TRP A 348 20.53 -20.96 -4.95
CA TRP A 348 19.95 -19.85 -5.71
C TRP A 348 19.31 -20.33 -7.02
N LEU A 349 19.98 -21.23 -7.70
CA LEU A 349 19.44 -21.86 -8.92
C LEU A 349 18.14 -22.61 -8.62
N VAL A 350 18.09 -23.40 -7.56
CA VAL A 350 16.88 -24.14 -7.16
C VAL A 350 15.73 -23.17 -6.81
N ALA A 351 16.01 -22.11 -6.03
CA ALA A 351 14.99 -21.10 -5.71
C ALA A 351 14.49 -20.36 -6.97
N ALA A 352 15.38 -20.00 -7.87
CA ALA A 352 15.02 -19.35 -9.14
C ALA A 352 14.19 -20.30 -10.04
N VAL A 353 14.59 -21.55 -10.18
CA VAL A 353 13.84 -22.56 -10.95
C VAL A 353 12.47 -22.80 -10.34
N ALA A 354 12.37 -22.92 -9.01
CA ALA A 354 11.08 -23.07 -8.32
C ALA A 354 10.17 -21.85 -8.56
N ALA A 355 10.71 -20.62 -8.45
CA ALA A 355 9.95 -19.39 -8.73
C ALA A 355 9.48 -19.33 -10.19
N LEU A 356 10.36 -19.65 -11.15
CA LEU A 356 10.01 -19.71 -12.56
C LEU A 356 8.95 -20.77 -12.86
N THR A 357 9.03 -21.93 -12.19
CA THR A 357 8.03 -23.01 -12.33
C THR A 357 6.68 -22.55 -11.80
N LEU A 358 6.63 -21.87 -10.65
CA LEU A 358 5.38 -21.32 -10.10
C LEU A 358 4.77 -20.26 -11.02
N VAL A 359 5.58 -19.32 -11.51
CA VAL A 359 5.13 -18.29 -12.45
C VAL A 359 4.66 -18.91 -13.77
N GLY A 360 5.43 -19.86 -14.33
CA GLY A 360 5.07 -20.58 -15.55
C GLY A 360 3.80 -21.41 -15.38
N GLY A 361 3.68 -22.14 -14.26
CA GLY A 361 2.48 -22.91 -13.92
C GLY A 361 1.25 -22.00 -13.77
N ARG A 362 1.41 -20.82 -13.15
CA ARG A 362 0.34 -19.82 -13.04
C ARG A 362 -0.03 -19.24 -14.40
N ALA A 363 0.95 -18.96 -15.26
CA ALA A 363 0.71 -18.46 -16.61
C ALA A 363 0.00 -19.46 -17.52
N ALA A 364 0.18 -20.76 -17.28
CA ALA A 364 -0.50 -21.83 -18.01
C ALA A 364 -1.98 -21.99 -17.61
N VAL A 365 -2.43 -21.40 -16.51
CA VAL A 365 -3.81 -21.48 -16.01
C VAL A 365 -4.47 -20.13 -16.19
N ALA A 366 -5.61 -20.11 -16.88
CA ALA A 366 -6.39 -18.88 -17.01
C ALA A 366 -6.76 -18.33 -15.62
N THR A 367 -6.76 -17.00 -15.51
CA THR A 367 -7.28 -16.28 -14.33
C THR A 367 -8.65 -15.69 -14.69
N PRO A 368 -9.72 -16.51 -14.71
CA PRO A 368 -11.03 -15.97 -14.94
C PRO A 368 -11.40 -15.04 -13.78
N ARG A 369 -11.83 -13.84 -14.10
CA ARG A 369 -12.55 -13.02 -13.13
C ARG A 369 -14.01 -13.26 -13.32
N GLY A 370 -14.70 -13.56 -12.24
CA GLY A 370 -16.14 -13.68 -12.19
C GLY A 370 -16.77 -12.52 -11.45
N ASP A 371 -18.08 -12.61 -11.26
CA ASP A 371 -18.79 -11.69 -10.39
C ASP A 371 -18.24 -11.71 -8.97
N ALA A 372 -18.05 -10.52 -8.41
CA ALA A 372 -17.60 -10.27 -7.04
C ALA A 372 -18.34 -9.05 -6.48
N PRO A 373 -18.31 -8.82 -5.15
CA PRO A 373 -18.98 -7.69 -4.51
C PRO A 373 -18.62 -6.31 -5.09
N ASN A 374 -17.46 -6.19 -5.74
CA ASN A 374 -16.96 -4.95 -6.37
C ASN A 374 -16.78 -5.06 -7.89
N THR A 375 -17.17 -6.19 -8.48
CA THR A 375 -17.01 -6.48 -9.91
C THR A 375 -18.32 -7.11 -10.44
N PRO A 376 -19.40 -6.34 -10.64
CA PRO A 376 -20.70 -6.85 -11.06
C PRO A 376 -20.72 -7.14 -12.56
N GLN A 377 -19.93 -8.12 -12.99
CA GLN A 377 -19.69 -8.46 -14.39
C GLN A 377 -20.99 -8.89 -15.11
N ALA A 378 -21.75 -9.81 -14.49
CA ALA A 378 -22.99 -10.32 -15.07
C ALA A 378 -24.04 -9.19 -15.17
N ALA A 379 -24.15 -8.36 -14.13
CA ALA A 379 -25.07 -7.24 -14.14
C ALA A 379 -24.75 -6.25 -15.26
N LEU A 380 -23.48 -5.87 -15.42
CA LEU A 380 -23.07 -4.98 -16.50
C LEU A 380 -23.25 -5.62 -17.89
N ALA A 381 -23.04 -6.92 -18.03
CA ALA A 381 -23.26 -7.63 -19.29
C ALA A 381 -24.71 -7.55 -19.80
N HIS A 382 -25.68 -7.45 -18.88
CA HIS A 382 -27.10 -7.28 -19.22
C HIS A 382 -27.48 -5.83 -19.55
N VAL A 383 -26.59 -4.85 -19.33
CA VAL A 383 -26.84 -3.45 -19.72
C VAL A 383 -26.49 -3.28 -21.19
N PRO A 384 -27.46 -2.89 -22.07
CA PRO A 384 -27.21 -2.66 -23.50
C PRO A 384 -26.14 -1.55 -23.71
N ALA A 385 -25.35 -1.66 -24.79
CA ALA A 385 -24.28 -0.72 -25.09
C ALA A 385 -24.74 0.75 -25.16
N TRP A 386 -25.91 1.01 -25.76
CA TRP A 386 -26.48 2.36 -25.86
C TRP A 386 -26.85 2.93 -24.46
N LEU A 387 -27.22 2.08 -23.50
CA LEU A 387 -27.56 2.50 -22.13
C LEU A 387 -26.31 2.74 -21.31
N ARG A 388 -25.22 1.95 -21.51
CA ARG A 388 -23.91 2.17 -20.86
C ARG A 388 -23.32 3.55 -21.15
N ALA A 389 -23.67 4.15 -22.30
CA ALA A 389 -23.23 5.50 -22.66
C ALA A 389 -24.02 6.62 -21.96
N LYS A 390 -25.13 6.30 -21.27
CA LYS A 390 -25.94 7.27 -20.54
C LYS A 390 -25.50 7.41 -19.08
N PRO A 391 -25.83 8.55 -18.40
CA PRO A 391 -25.50 8.75 -16.99
C PRO A 391 -26.03 7.63 -16.08
N VAL A 392 -25.17 7.06 -15.28
CA VAL A 392 -25.44 5.99 -14.31
C VAL A 392 -25.29 6.48 -12.88
N LEU A 393 -26.16 6.04 -11.96
CA LEU A 393 -25.88 6.08 -10.53
C LEU A 393 -25.35 4.71 -10.10
N ASN A 394 -24.11 4.65 -9.74
CA ASN A 394 -23.43 3.41 -9.32
C ASN A 394 -23.03 3.45 -7.85
N ASP A 395 -22.87 2.27 -7.29
CA ASP A 395 -22.21 2.11 -6.00
C ASP A 395 -20.74 2.54 -6.08
N TYR A 396 -20.22 3.08 -4.96
CA TYR A 396 -18.83 3.54 -4.86
C TYR A 396 -17.83 2.45 -5.25
N ASP A 397 -18.03 1.22 -4.75
CA ASP A 397 -17.12 0.10 -4.98
C ASP A 397 -17.20 -0.45 -6.42
N PHE A 398 -18.28 -0.16 -7.16
CA PHE A 398 -18.41 -0.54 -8.57
C PHE A 398 -17.75 0.44 -9.53
N GLY A 399 -17.47 1.67 -9.08
CA GLY A 399 -16.96 2.76 -9.92
C GLY A 399 -15.68 2.40 -10.65
N GLY A 400 -14.74 1.76 -9.97
CA GLY A 400 -13.48 1.33 -10.57
C GLY A 400 -13.67 0.31 -11.69
N TYR A 401 -14.58 -0.65 -11.50
CA TYR A 401 -14.90 -1.64 -12.52
C TYR A 401 -15.59 -1.00 -13.72
N LEU A 402 -16.50 -0.06 -13.50
CA LEU A 402 -17.16 0.67 -14.59
C LEU A 402 -16.17 1.43 -15.46
N ILE A 403 -15.18 2.14 -14.84
CA ILE A 403 -14.10 2.81 -15.57
C ILE A 403 -13.34 1.81 -16.45
N PHE A 404 -12.97 0.66 -15.89
CA PHE A 404 -12.23 -0.37 -16.60
C PHE A 404 -12.99 -0.92 -17.82
N GLU A 405 -14.32 -1.04 -17.71
CA GLU A 405 -15.22 -1.45 -18.79
C GLU A 405 -15.66 -0.30 -19.72
N GLY A 406 -15.06 0.89 -19.58
CA GLY A 406 -15.34 2.05 -20.43
C GLY A 406 -16.67 2.75 -20.15
N VAL A 407 -17.28 2.50 -19.01
CA VAL A 407 -18.48 3.21 -18.54
C VAL A 407 -18.07 4.36 -17.63
N ARG A 408 -18.59 5.56 -17.87
CA ARG A 408 -18.32 6.74 -17.04
C ARG A 408 -19.17 6.68 -15.77
N PRO A 409 -18.56 6.48 -14.57
CA PRO A 409 -19.32 6.35 -13.33
C PRO A 409 -19.77 7.71 -12.79
N PHE A 410 -20.75 7.67 -11.86
CA PHE A 410 -21.13 8.79 -11.01
C PHE A 410 -20.05 9.09 -9.97
N ILE A 411 -19.46 8.03 -9.42
CA ILE A 411 -18.44 8.06 -8.37
C ILE A 411 -17.55 6.82 -8.48
N ASP A 412 -16.31 6.93 -8.02
CA ASP A 412 -15.33 5.85 -7.95
C ASP A 412 -14.33 6.09 -6.80
N GLY A 413 -13.32 5.21 -6.65
CA GLY A 413 -12.35 5.22 -5.55
C GLY A 413 -11.45 6.46 -5.44
N ARG A 414 -11.47 7.41 -6.38
CA ARG A 414 -10.63 8.62 -6.37
C ARG A 414 -11.20 9.72 -5.48
N THR A 415 -11.43 9.40 -4.21
CA THR A 415 -12.07 10.27 -3.22
C THR A 415 -11.39 11.64 -3.09
N ASP A 416 -10.07 11.70 -3.26
CA ASP A 416 -9.26 12.93 -3.22
C ASP A 416 -9.66 13.95 -4.28
N MET A 417 -10.17 13.48 -5.41
CA MET A 417 -10.69 14.31 -6.50
C MET A 417 -12.11 14.79 -6.20
N TYR A 418 -12.98 13.91 -5.73
CA TYR A 418 -14.39 14.25 -5.43
C TYR A 418 -14.53 15.21 -4.25
N GLY A 419 -13.69 15.07 -3.23
CA GLY A 419 -13.68 15.89 -2.03
C GLY A 419 -14.86 15.65 -1.08
N ASP A 420 -14.73 16.14 0.15
CA ASP A 420 -15.68 15.88 1.25
C ASP A 420 -17.13 16.26 0.93
N ALA A 421 -17.34 17.39 0.25
CA ALA A 421 -18.68 17.87 -0.06
C ALA A 421 -19.45 16.95 -1.00
N PHE A 422 -18.77 16.41 -2.03
CA PHE A 422 -19.40 15.46 -2.94
C PHE A 422 -19.60 14.09 -2.29
N MET A 423 -18.62 13.61 -1.51
CA MET A 423 -18.74 12.37 -0.75
C MET A 423 -19.91 12.42 0.23
N ALA A 424 -20.10 13.53 0.95
CA ALA A 424 -21.24 13.72 1.84
C ALA A 424 -22.58 13.78 1.08
N ARG A 425 -22.60 14.39 -0.11
CA ARG A 425 -23.78 14.38 -1.00
C ARG A 425 -24.10 12.98 -1.49
N TYR A 426 -23.10 12.25 -1.97
CA TYR A 426 -23.27 10.86 -2.41
C TYR A 426 -23.82 9.98 -1.28
N ALA A 427 -23.27 10.09 -0.08
CA ALA A 427 -23.76 9.36 1.09
C ALA A 427 -25.26 9.61 1.37
N LYS A 428 -25.75 10.83 1.16
CA LYS A 428 -27.19 11.15 1.25
C LYS A 428 -28.01 10.53 0.11
N ILE A 429 -27.48 10.54 -1.12
CA ILE A 429 -28.17 9.97 -2.28
C ILE A 429 -28.37 8.46 -2.13
N VAL A 430 -27.39 7.75 -1.58
CA VAL A 430 -27.49 6.28 -1.38
C VAL A 430 -28.08 5.87 -0.03
N SER A 431 -28.38 6.85 0.83
CA SER A 431 -29.15 6.64 2.08
C SER A 431 -30.66 6.66 1.78
N PRO A 432 -31.53 6.33 2.75
CA PRO A 432 -32.98 6.45 2.56
C PRO A 432 -33.46 7.91 2.59
N ASP A 433 -32.86 8.78 1.78
CA ASP A 433 -33.24 10.18 1.56
C ASP A 433 -33.79 10.36 0.13
N GLN A 434 -35.10 10.13 -0.03
CA GLN A 434 -35.79 10.21 -1.32
C GLN A 434 -35.59 11.57 -2.00
N ALA A 435 -35.60 12.67 -1.24
CA ALA A 435 -35.45 14.00 -1.81
C ALA A 435 -34.04 14.22 -2.42
N ALA A 436 -33.00 13.66 -1.77
CA ALA A 436 -31.63 13.71 -2.27
C ALA A 436 -31.49 12.86 -3.54
N LEU A 437 -32.08 11.66 -3.57
CA LEU A 437 -32.09 10.78 -4.74
C LEU A 437 -32.79 11.45 -5.91
N ASP A 438 -34.01 12.00 -5.73
CA ASP A 438 -34.76 12.67 -6.76
C ASP A 438 -34.03 13.90 -7.32
N ALA A 439 -33.40 14.66 -6.43
CA ALA A 439 -32.60 15.81 -6.85
C ALA A 439 -31.41 15.36 -7.71
N ALA A 440 -30.72 14.29 -7.34
CA ALA A 440 -29.62 13.73 -8.13
C ALA A 440 -30.09 13.19 -9.47
N ILE A 441 -31.19 12.46 -9.52
CA ILE A 441 -31.78 11.93 -10.77
C ILE A 441 -32.08 13.08 -11.74
N ARG A 442 -32.66 14.17 -11.26
CA ARG A 442 -32.96 15.37 -12.08
C ARG A 442 -31.70 16.12 -12.47
N GLN A 443 -30.81 16.38 -11.54
CA GLN A 443 -29.60 17.19 -11.77
C GLN A 443 -28.65 16.52 -12.76
N TYR A 444 -28.42 15.23 -12.60
CA TYR A 444 -27.44 14.49 -13.38
C TYR A 444 -28.06 13.70 -14.54
N GLN A 445 -29.40 13.82 -14.75
CA GLN A 445 -30.12 13.11 -15.80
C GLN A 445 -29.86 11.61 -15.78
N ILE A 446 -29.86 10.99 -14.58
CA ILE A 446 -29.56 9.57 -14.40
C ILE A 446 -30.58 8.74 -15.16
N ALA A 447 -30.10 7.89 -16.06
CA ALA A 447 -30.91 7.03 -16.92
C ALA A 447 -31.00 5.59 -16.39
N TRP A 448 -30.00 5.15 -15.65
CA TRP A 448 -29.94 3.82 -15.07
C TRP A 448 -29.11 3.78 -13.80
N THR A 449 -29.25 2.71 -13.02
CA THR A 449 -28.48 2.50 -11.79
C THR A 449 -27.88 1.11 -11.77
N ILE A 450 -26.76 0.94 -11.06
CA ILE A 450 -26.16 -0.34 -10.71
C ILE A 450 -25.69 -0.29 -9.27
N LEU A 451 -26.37 -1.01 -8.38
CA LEU A 451 -26.23 -0.89 -6.93
C LEU A 451 -26.29 -2.29 -6.28
N PRO A 452 -25.68 -2.49 -5.09
CA PRO A 452 -25.84 -3.72 -4.31
C PRO A 452 -27.32 -3.98 -3.99
N PRO A 453 -27.74 -5.25 -3.85
CA PRO A 453 -29.15 -5.59 -3.58
C PRO A 453 -29.70 -5.03 -2.26
N ASP A 454 -28.85 -4.80 -1.28
CA ASP A 454 -29.17 -4.27 0.05
C ASP A 454 -29.14 -2.73 0.11
N SER A 455 -28.83 -2.06 -1.00
CA SER A 455 -28.87 -0.60 -1.09
C SER A 455 -30.30 -0.10 -0.88
N PRO A 456 -30.54 0.90 0.03
CA PRO A 456 -31.87 1.52 0.19
C PRO A 456 -32.46 2.05 -1.10
N VAL A 457 -31.61 2.57 -2.01
CA VAL A 457 -32.03 3.09 -3.31
C VAL A 457 -32.71 2.02 -4.18
N VAL A 458 -32.28 0.76 -4.07
CA VAL A 458 -32.90 -0.36 -4.81
C VAL A 458 -34.37 -0.50 -4.40
N ALA A 459 -34.64 -0.50 -3.07
CA ALA A 459 -35.99 -0.61 -2.56
C ALA A 459 -36.89 0.60 -2.93
N GLU A 460 -36.30 1.80 -3.03
CA GLU A 460 -37.04 3.00 -3.46
C GLU A 460 -37.38 2.93 -4.95
N LEU A 461 -36.41 2.61 -5.81
CA LEU A 461 -36.64 2.52 -7.25
C LEU A 461 -37.60 1.39 -7.65
N ASP A 462 -37.72 0.32 -6.84
CA ASP A 462 -38.71 -0.73 -7.05
C ASP A 462 -40.15 -0.25 -6.89
N ARG A 463 -40.35 0.80 -6.07
CA ARG A 463 -41.69 1.40 -5.84
C ARG A 463 -42.02 2.54 -6.76
N GLU A 464 -41.00 3.08 -7.44
CA GLU A 464 -41.16 4.24 -8.32
C GLU A 464 -41.71 3.82 -9.71
N PRO A 465 -42.93 4.29 -10.13
CA PRO A 465 -43.52 3.88 -11.40
C PRO A 465 -42.71 4.22 -12.64
N GLY A 466 -41.76 5.16 -12.50
CA GLY A 466 -40.87 5.59 -13.59
C GLY A 466 -39.64 4.70 -13.81
N TRP A 467 -39.44 3.67 -12.98
CA TRP A 467 -38.29 2.80 -13.03
C TRP A 467 -38.67 1.34 -13.21
N ARG A 468 -37.76 0.55 -13.78
CA ARG A 468 -37.95 -0.90 -13.98
C ARG A 468 -36.61 -1.62 -13.72
N ARG A 469 -36.68 -2.75 -13.02
CA ARG A 469 -35.52 -3.66 -12.94
C ARG A 469 -35.23 -4.23 -14.31
N LEU A 470 -33.97 -4.08 -14.75
CA LEU A 470 -33.41 -4.71 -15.93
C LEU A 470 -32.74 -6.06 -15.59
N TYR A 471 -32.06 -6.11 -14.42
CA TYR A 471 -31.32 -7.28 -13.95
C TYR A 471 -31.22 -7.27 -12.43
N ALA A 472 -31.09 -8.47 -11.84
CA ALA A 472 -30.77 -8.62 -10.43
C ALA A 472 -30.08 -9.96 -10.18
N ASP A 473 -29.03 -9.93 -9.37
CA ASP A 473 -28.38 -11.13 -8.82
C ASP A 473 -27.96 -10.87 -7.35
N LYS A 474 -27.07 -11.74 -6.82
CA LYS A 474 -26.61 -11.60 -5.42
C LYS A 474 -25.63 -10.45 -5.20
N TYR A 475 -25.10 -9.84 -6.25
CA TYR A 475 -24.09 -8.78 -6.19
C TYR A 475 -24.61 -7.42 -6.61
N ALA A 476 -25.49 -7.38 -7.60
CA ALA A 476 -25.98 -6.12 -8.13
C ALA A 476 -27.43 -6.18 -8.64
N VAL A 477 -28.10 -5.04 -8.53
CA VAL A 477 -29.41 -4.77 -9.14
C VAL A 477 -29.23 -3.61 -10.12
N VAL A 478 -29.75 -3.78 -11.33
CA VAL A 478 -29.78 -2.74 -12.36
C VAL A 478 -31.21 -2.26 -12.56
N HIS A 479 -31.43 -0.95 -12.37
CA HIS A 479 -32.69 -0.30 -12.77
C HIS A 479 -32.47 0.60 -13.99
N VAL A 480 -33.51 0.76 -14.77
CA VAL A 480 -33.55 1.64 -15.95
C VAL A 480 -34.80 2.48 -15.88
N ARG A 481 -34.73 3.76 -16.28
CA ARG A 481 -35.90 4.60 -16.48
C ARG A 481 -36.79 4.02 -17.57
N GLN A 482 -38.12 4.03 -17.38
CA GLN A 482 -39.04 3.43 -18.34
C GLN A 482 -38.95 4.06 -19.75
N GLN A 483 -38.75 5.38 -19.83
CA GLN A 483 -38.50 6.08 -21.11
C GLN A 483 -37.23 5.64 -21.83
N ASP A 484 -36.28 5.07 -21.10
CA ASP A 484 -34.98 4.58 -21.56
C ASP A 484 -34.94 3.04 -21.55
N ALA A 485 -36.06 2.35 -21.30
CA ALA A 485 -36.06 0.90 -21.24
C ALA A 485 -35.98 0.32 -22.65
N PRO A 486 -35.22 -0.79 -22.88
CA PRO A 486 -35.28 -1.50 -24.16
C PRO A 486 -36.74 -1.95 -24.46
N ALA A 487 -37.13 -1.86 -25.71
CA ALA A 487 -38.42 -2.42 -26.16
C ALA A 487 -38.46 -3.91 -25.84
N ILE A 488 -39.53 -4.37 -25.20
CA ILE A 488 -39.75 -5.80 -24.96
C ILE A 488 -40.21 -6.36 -26.31
N HIS A 489 -39.34 -7.13 -26.97
CA HIS A 489 -39.70 -7.91 -28.17
C HIS A 489 -40.01 -9.34 -27.77
#